data_447c0c53a99f94e629095686cee08f81
#
_entry.id   447c0c53a99f94e629095686cee08f81
#
_cell.length_a   1.000
_cell.length_b   1.000
_cell.length_c   1.000
_cell.angle_alpha   90.00
_cell.angle_beta   90.00
_cell.angle_gamma   90.00
#
_symmetry.space_group_name_H-M   'P 1'
#
loop_
_entity.id
_entity.type
_entity.pdbx_description
1 polymer ?
#
loop_
_entity_poly.entity_id
_entity_poly.type
_entity_poly.pdbx_seq_one_letter_code
_entity_poly.pdbx_strand_id
1 'polypeptide(L)'
;MENTKHHRLTSFAETASEAPLQEPDRQYYFIEKAKDIFAEKCKEADRTLTFCVTTFGCQMNARDSEKLVGILEQIGYVEEPDEEKADFVIYNTCTVRENANLRVYGRLGQLGRIKKKNPHMMIALCGCMMQEPEVVEKLKKSYRFVDLIFGTHNIYKFAELLTNSMQSDRMVIDIWKDTDKIVEDLPVERKYSFKSGVNIMFGCNNFCSYCIVPYVRGRERSRDPKAIVREIERLVADGVVEIMLLGQNVNSYGKNLEHPMTFAQLLQEIEKIEGLERIRFMTSHPKDLSDELIEVMSRSKKICRHLHLPVQSGSSRILQKMNRHYTKEHYLEVVRKIREAVPDISLTTDIIVGFPGETEEDFQDTLDIVRQVRYDSAFTFIYSKRTGTPAAAMEDQVPDDVVKDRFDRLLKEVQQISAEVCSVHQGTTQDVLVESVNDHDPSLVTGRMSNNLLVHFPGDESMIGKIVTVYLKEAKGFYYMG
;
A
#
# COMPACT_ATOMS: atom_id res chain seq x y z
N MET A 1 12.54 -15.28 -23.77
CA MET A 1 13.38 -14.08 -24.02
C MET A 1 13.76 -13.30 -22.75
N GLU A 2 13.09 -13.50 -21.62
CA GLU A 2 13.36 -12.81 -20.34
C GLU A 2 14.58 -13.33 -19.60
N ASN A 3 14.84 -14.62 -19.68
CA ASN A 3 16.08 -15.21 -19.15
C ASN A 3 17.36 -14.58 -19.75
N THR A 4 17.27 -13.99 -20.94
CA THR A 4 18.41 -13.36 -21.62
C THR A 4 18.72 -11.95 -21.12
N LYS A 5 17.73 -11.19 -20.60
CA LYS A 5 18.00 -9.84 -20.06
C LYS A 5 18.47 -9.90 -18.60
N HIS A 6 17.87 -10.78 -17.80
CA HIS A 6 18.34 -11.04 -16.42
C HIS A 6 19.76 -11.65 -16.44
N HIS A 7 20.02 -12.56 -17.36
CA HIS A 7 21.36 -13.14 -17.57
C HIS A 7 22.38 -12.11 -18.07
N ARG A 8 21.98 -11.08 -18.86
CA ARG A 8 22.89 -9.99 -19.26
C ARG A 8 23.20 -9.03 -18.12
N LEU A 9 22.23 -8.69 -17.27
CA LEU A 9 22.43 -7.80 -16.11
C LEU A 9 23.31 -8.48 -15.04
N THR A 10 23.05 -9.75 -14.73
CA THR A 10 23.88 -10.54 -13.81
C THR A 10 25.29 -10.75 -14.35
N SER A 11 25.46 -11.09 -15.62
CA SER A 11 26.81 -11.29 -16.20
C SER A 11 27.67 -10.02 -16.25
N PHE A 12 27.04 -8.85 -16.40
CA PHE A 12 27.74 -7.57 -16.35
C PHE A 12 28.16 -7.21 -14.92
N ALA A 13 27.30 -7.47 -13.93
CA ALA A 13 27.55 -7.24 -12.52
C ALA A 13 28.70 -8.15 -11.99
N GLU A 14 28.73 -9.40 -12.42
CA GLU A 14 29.78 -10.39 -12.06
C GLU A 14 31.19 -10.00 -12.54
N THR A 15 31.28 -9.25 -13.65
CA THR A 15 32.59 -8.92 -14.30
C THR A 15 33.07 -7.50 -14.01
N ALA A 16 32.26 -6.62 -13.45
CA ALA A 16 32.62 -5.24 -13.20
C ALA A 16 33.57 -5.11 -12.00
N SER A 17 34.73 -4.48 -12.18
CA SER A 17 35.67 -4.19 -11.09
C SER A 17 35.20 -3.04 -10.17
N GLU A 18 34.33 -2.16 -10.68
CA GLU A 18 33.77 -1.01 -9.96
C GLU A 18 32.25 -0.96 -10.11
N ALA A 19 31.57 -0.42 -9.09
CA ALA A 19 30.12 -0.29 -9.10
C ALA A 19 29.63 0.62 -10.25
N PRO A 20 28.69 0.16 -11.10
CA PRO A 20 28.10 0.99 -12.14
C PRO A 20 27.47 2.28 -11.57
N LEU A 21 27.44 3.34 -12.38
CA LEU A 21 26.81 4.61 -11.99
C LEU A 21 25.28 4.60 -12.25
N GLN A 22 24.83 3.76 -13.17
CA GLN A 22 23.42 3.71 -13.59
C GLN A 22 22.65 2.63 -12.83
N GLU A 23 21.40 2.94 -12.51
CA GLU A 23 20.41 1.99 -11.99
C GLU A 23 19.65 1.32 -13.16
N PRO A 24 19.19 0.07 -13.04
CA PRO A 24 19.33 -0.83 -11.88
C PRO A 24 20.68 -1.59 -11.80
N ASP A 25 21.58 -1.47 -12.78
CA ASP A 25 22.83 -2.23 -12.88
C ASP A 25 23.69 -2.10 -11.61
N ARG A 26 23.66 -0.90 -11.00
CA ARG A 26 24.33 -0.65 -9.73
C ARG A 26 23.82 -1.57 -8.62
N GLN A 27 22.52 -1.77 -8.51
CA GLN A 27 21.96 -2.63 -7.46
C GLN A 27 22.24 -4.10 -7.72
N TYR A 28 22.24 -4.55 -8.97
CA TYR A 28 22.66 -5.91 -9.32
C TYR A 28 24.14 -6.17 -8.99
N TYR A 29 25.03 -5.20 -9.21
CA TYR A 29 26.41 -5.29 -8.76
C TYR A 29 26.50 -5.50 -7.24
N PHE A 30 25.73 -4.77 -6.44
CA PHE A 30 25.75 -4.92 -4.99
C PHE A 30 25.05 -6.20 -4.53
N ILE A 31 24.07 -6.72 -5.25
CA ILE A 31 23.51 -8.05 -4.99
C ILE A 31 24.61 -9.12 -5.12
N GLU A 32 25.42 -9.09 -6.19
CA GLU A 32 26.52 -10.04 -6.37
C GLU A 32 27.56 -9.90 -5.27
N LYS A 33 27.93 -8.68 -4.89
CA LYS A 33 28.84 -8.44 -3.76
C LYS A 33 28.27 -8.96 -2.42
N ALA A 34 26.97 -8.78 -2.20
CA ALA A 34 26.31 -9.31 -1.00
C ALA A 34 26.29 -10.83 -0.98
N LYS A 35 26.19 -11.52 -2.14
CA LYS A 35 26.28 -12.98 -2.24
C LYS A 35 27.62 -13.51 -1.73
N ASP A 36 28.72 -12.86 -2.09
CA ASP A 36 30.05 -13.28 -1.62
C ASP A 36 30.13 -13.21 -0.09
N ILE A 37 29.72 -12.08 0.50
CA ILE A 37 29.72 -11.88 1.95
C ILE A 37 28.75 -12.85 2.64
N PHE A 38 27.58 -13.06 2.06
CA PHE A 38 26.57 -14.01 2.54
C PHE A 38 27.12 -15.45 2.59
N ALA A 39 27.82 -15.89 1.52
CA ALA A 39 28.41 -17.20 1.43
C ALA A 39 29.47 -17.44 2.53
N GLU A 40 30.28 -16.41 2.84
CA GLU A 40 31.23 -16.47 3.96
C GLU A 40 30.52 -16.61 5.30
N LYS A 41 29.52 -15.77 5.56
CA LYS A 41 28.74 -15.83 6.80
C LYS A 41 27.96 -17.14 6.97
N CYS A 42 27.46 -17.75 5.90
CA CYS A 42 26.84 -19.08 5.95
C CYS A 42 27.85 -20.18 6.32
N LYS A 43 29.11 -20.10 5.82
CA LYS A 43 30.17 -21.01 6.22
C LYS A 43 30.52 -20.88 7.70
N GLU A 44 30.61 -19.65 8.21
CA GLU A 44 30.85 -19.37 9.63
C GLU A 44 29.72 -19.92 10.53
N ALA A 45 28.47 -19.79 10.07
CA ALA A 45 27.30 -20.27 10.78
C ALA A 45 27.01 -21.78 10.62
N ASP A 46 27.70 -22.45 9.68
CA ASP A 46 27.46 -23.85 9.26
C ASP A 46 25.99 -24.12 8.83
N ARG A 47 25.33 -23.12 8.28
CA ARG A 47 23.96 -23.19 7.76
C ARG A 47 23.62 -22.02 6.85
N THR A 48 22.54 -22.12 6.07
CA THR A 48 21.96 -21.02 5.34
C THR A 48 21.36 -20.00 6.32
N LEU A 49 21.63 -18.71 6.10
CA LEU A 49 21.08 -17.63 6.91
C LEU A 49 19.65 -17.30 6.45
N THR A 50 18.84 -16.86 7.40
CA THR A 50 17.41 -16.61 7.23
C THR A 50 17.05 -15.15 7.42
N PHE A 51 15.89 -14.76 6.87
CA PHE A 51 15.37 -13.40 7.04
C PHE A 51 13.89 -13.39 7.41
N CYS A 52 13.46 -12.31 8.07
CA CYS A 52 12.05 -12.00 8.32
C CYS A 52 11.75 -10.54 7.96
N VAL A 53 10.77 -10.29 7.07
CA VAL A 53 10.31 -8.94 6.73
C VAL A 53 8.92 -8.71 7.31
N THR A 54 8.79 -7.76 8.23
CA THR A 54 7.49 -7.34 8.75
C THR A 54 7.09 -6.00 8.19
N THR A 55 5.93 -5.96 7.53
CA THR A 55 5.38 -4.74 6.94
C THR A 55 4.35 -4.11 7.85
N PHE A 56 4.58 -2.85 8.23
CA PHE A 56 3.61 -2.02 8.93
C PHE A 56 3.06 -0.98 7.96
N GLY A 57 1.76 -0.94 7.74
CA GLY A 57 1.15 0.17 7.02
C GLY A 57 0.29 -0.17 5.81
N CYS A 58 0.54 0.49 4.69
CA CYS A 58 -0.33 0.46 3.51
C CYS A 58 0.18 -0.52 2.43
N GLN A 59 -0.61 -0.67 1.35
CA GLN A 59 -0.26 -1.53 0.21
C GLN A 59 1.04 -1.09 -0.50
N MET A 60 1.37 0.21 -0.50
CA MET A 60 2.66 0.65 -1.04
C MET A 60 3.84 0.15 -0.20
N ASN A 61 3.72 0.12 1.14
CA ASN A 61 4.73 -0.50 1.98
C ASN A 61 4.82 -2.01 1.71
N ALA A 62 3.69 -2.68 1.49
CA ALA A 62 3.70 -4.09 1.11
C ALA A 62 4.46 -4.32 -0.21
N ARG A 63 4.21 -3.49 -1.22
CA ARG A 63 4.95 -3.55 -2.49
C ARG A 63 6.43 -3.22 -2.34
N ASP A 64 6.77 -2.27 -1.47
CA ASP A 64 8.16 -1.97 -1.13
C ASP A 64 8.83 -3.19 -0.45
N SER A 65 8.12 -3.91 0.43
CA SER A 65 8.63 -5.13 1.08
C SER A 65 8.86 -6.29 0.10
N GLU A 66 7.99 -6.47 -0.90
CA GLU A 66 8.19 -7.47 -1.96
C GLU A 66 9.53 -7.27 -2.71
N LYS A 67 9.97 -6.01 -2.89
CA LYS A 67 11.30 -5.71 -3.45
C LYS A 67 12.43 -6.09 -2.49
N LEU A 68 12.27 -5.81 -1.20
CA LEU A 68 13.27 -6.18 -0.18
C LEU A 68 13.42 -7.70 -0.11
N VAL A 69 12.31 -8.44 -0.12
CA VAL A 69 12.29 -9.90 -0.13
C VAL A 69 12.96 -10.44 -1.38
N GLY A 70 12.59 -9.96 -2.57
CA GLY A 70 13.19 -10.41 -3.83
C GLY A 70 14.70 -10.21 -3.90
N ILE A 71 15.21 -9.10 -3.34
CA ILE A 71 16.65 -8.84 -3.25
C ILE A 71 17.31 -9.84 -2.28
N LEU A 72 16.71 -10.10 -1.11
CA LEU A 72 17.26 -11.03 -0.11
C LEU A 72 17.31 -12.47 -0.63
N GLU A 73 16.26 -12.93 -1.29
CA GLU A 73 16.21 -14.26 -1.91
C GLU A 73 17.23 -14.39 -3.04
N GLN A 74 17.39 -13.34 -3.85
CA GLN A 74 18.41 -13.34 -4.89
C GLN A 74 19.84 -13.38 -4.32
N ILE A 75 20.08 -12.80 -3.14
CA ILE A 75 21.36 -12.94 -2.41
C ILE A 75 21.55 -14.37 -1.90
N GLY A 76 20.48 -15.07 -1.54
CA GLY A 76 20.51 -16.45 -1.08
C GLY A 76 19.92 -16.66 0.31
N TYR A 77 19.37 -15.63 0.96
CA TYR A 77 18.66 -15.78 2.23
C TYR A 77 17.38 -16.59 2.05
N VAL A 78 16.94 -17.30 3.08
CA VAL A 78 15.69 -18.06 3.12
C VAL A 78 14.73 -17.40 4.11
N GLU A 79 13.44 -17.31 3.76
CA GLU A 79 12.43 -16.72 4.64
C GLU A 79 12.23 -17.55 5.91
N GLU A 80 12.20 -16.89 7.07
CA GLU A 80 11.85 -17.42 8.39
C GLU A 80 10.71 -16.55 8.94
N PRO A 81 9.48 -17.09 9.07
CA PRO A 81 8.33 -16.31 9.52
C PRO A 81 8.43 -15.86 10.99
N ASP A 82 9.23 -16.56 11.80
CA ASP A 82 9.47 -16.21 13.21
C ASP A 82 10.65 -15.23 13.33
N GLU A 83 10.35 -13.95 13.54
CA GLU A 83 11.38 -12.92 13.67
C GLU A 83 12.38 -13.15 14.80
N GLU A 84 12.03 -13.97 15.80
CA GLU A 84 12.95 -14.30 16.90
C GLU A 84 14.04 -15.29 16.50
N LYS A 85 13.80 -16.05 15.43
CA LYS A 85 14.72 -17.06 14.88
C LYS A 85 15.49 -16.57 13.66
N ALA A 86 14.99 -15.55 12.98
CA ALA A 86 15.63 -15.02 11.79
C ALA A 86 17.00 -14.38 12.07
N ASP A 87 17.93 -14.56 11.14
CA ASP A 87 19.27 -13.95 11.22
C ASP A 87 19.25 -12.48 10.79
N PHE A 88 18.29 -12.11 9.96
CA PHE A 88 18.10 -10.74 9.52
C PHE A 88 16.62 -10.35 9.60
N VAL A 89 16.30 -9.33 10.39
CA VAL A 89 14.93 -8.81 10.55
C VAL A 89 14.83 -7.44 9.96
N ILE A 90 13.83 -7.22 9.09
CA ILE A 90 13.51 -5.93 8.50
C ILE A 90 12.11 -5.49 8.91
N TYR A 91 11.99 -4.28 9.47
CA TYR A 91 10.71 -3.62 9.68
C TYR A 91 10.52 -2.50 8.64
N ASN A 92 9.60 -2.73 7.71
CA ASN A 92 9.12 -1.68 6.80
C ASN A 92 7.97 -0.93 7.47
N THR A 93 8.23 0.30 7.88
CA THR A 93 7.44 1.06 8.85
C THR A 93 6.53 2.11 8.20
N CYS A 94 5.47 2.46 8.90
CA CYS A 94 4.49 3.46 8.48
C CYS A 94 4.35 4.55 9.54
N THR A 95 4.13 5.79 9.10
CA THR A 95 3.84 6.92 9.99
C THR A 95 2.40 7.44 9.88
N VAL A 96 1.62 6.91 8.95
CA VAL A 96 0.22 7.34 8.75
C VAL A 96 -0.68 6.93 9.92
N ARG A 97 -0.34 5.83 10.61
CA ARG A 97 -1.12 5.30 11.74
C ARG A 97 -0.28 5.30 13.01
N GLU A 98 -0.69 6.06 14.03
CA GLU A 98 0.02 6.19 15.30
C GLU A 98 0.26 4.85 16.01
N ASN A 99 -0.74 3.98 16.03
CA ASN A 99 -0.62 2.63 16.59
C ASN A 99 0.47 1.78 15.90
N ALA A 100 0.85 2.10 14.65
CA ALA A 100 1.94 1.41 13.97
C ALA A 100 3.29 1.76 14.62
N ASN A 101 3.52 3.03 14.98
CA ASN A 101 4.76 3.47 15.62
C ASN A 101 4.96 2.82 16.99
N LEU A 102 3.90 2.76 17.80
CA LEU A 102 3.96 2.12 19.13
C LEU A 102 4.29 0.63 19.03
N ARG A 103 3.68 -0.08 18.07
CA ARG A 103 3.97 -1.50 17.80
C ARG A 103 5.42 -1.72 17.39
N VAL A 104 5.98 -0.85 16.53
CA VAL A 104 7.38 -0.92 16.10
C VAL A 104 8.31 -0.84 17.31
N TYR A 105 8.11 0.16 18.19
CA TYR A 105 8.96 0.31 19.38
C TYR A 105 8.86 -0.88 20.36
N GLY A 106 7.64 -1.42 20.55
CA GLY A 106 7.44 -2.59 21.40
C GLY A 106 8.21 -3.82 20.89
N ARG A 107 8.08 -4.11 19.59
CA ARG A 107 8.78 -5.25 18.96
C ARG A 107 10.30 -5.03 18.88
N LEU A 108 10.76 -3.79 18.63
CA LEU A 108 12.20 -3.46 18.71
C LEU A 108 12.79 -3.73 20.09
N GLY A 109 12.05 -3.42 21.16
CA GLY A 109 12.49 -3.74 22.52
C GLY A 109 12.68 -5.24 22.75
N GLN A 110 11.86 -6.08 22.11
CA GLN A 110 11.99 -7.55 22.13
C GLN A 110 13.19 -8.00 21.30
N LEU A 111 13.33 -7.54 20.04
CA LEU A 111 14.48 -7.86 19.19
C LEU A 111 15.81 -7.45 19.83
N GLY A 112 15.86 -6.32 20.54
CA GLY A 112 17.07 -5.91 21.26
C GLY A 112 17.47 -6.87 22.38
N ARG A 113 16.51 -7.59 23.01
CA ARG A 113 16.79 -8.66 23.98
C ARG A 113 17.29 -9.92 23.30
N ILE A 114 16.74 -10.26 22.13
CA ILE A 114 17.16 -11.41 21.32
C ILE A 114 18.58 -11.19 20.80
N LYS A 115 18.84 -10.01 20.20
CA LYS A 115 20.16 -9.68 19.67
C LYS A 115 21.28 -9.71 20.72
N LYS A 116 20.99 -9.42 21.99
CA LYS A 116 21.97 -9.61 23.07
C LYS A 116 22.39 -11.07 23.24
N LYS A 117 21.51 -12.03 22.92
CA LYS A 117 21.79 -13.47 22.96
C LYS A 117 22.36 -13.99 21.65
N ASN A 118 21.98 -13.36 20.52
CA ASN A 118 22.46 -13.64 19.18
C ASN A 118 23.08 -12.36 18.56
N PRO A 119 24.34 -12.01 18.87
CA PRO A 119 24.95 -10.76 18.39
C PRO A 119 25.10 -10.66 16.87
N HIS A 120 25.09 -11.79 16.17
CA HIS A 120 25.20 -11.85 14.70
C HIS A 120 23.89 -11.50 13.98
N MET A 121 22.77 -11.48 14.70
CA MET A 121 21.47 -11.08 14.17
C MET A 121 21.55 -9.64 13.64
N MET A 122 21.12 -9.39 12.41
CA MET A 122 20.99 -8.05 11.82
C MET A 122 19.57 -7.53 11.96
N ILE A 123 19.42 -6.22 12.17
CA ILE A 123 18.11 -5.55 12.28
C ILE A 123 18.14 -4.29 11.41
N ALA A 124 17.19 -4.20 10.46
CA ALA A 124 17.00 -3.02 9.62
C ALA A 124 15.62 -2.38 9.82
N LEU A 125 15.59 -1.06 9.72
CA LEU A 125 14.37 -0.26 9.73
C LEU A 125 14.27 0.56 8.46
N CYS A 126 13.13 0.52 7.81
CA CYS A 126 12.87 1.36 6.63
C CYS A 126 11.42 1.87 6.58
N GLY A 127 11.08 2.58 5.52
CA GLY A 127 9.74 3.07 5.26
C GLY A 127 9.46 4.48 5.76
N CYS A 128 8.19 4.86 5.78
CA CYS A 128 7.75 6.24 6.00
C CYS A 128 8.17 6.80 7.37
N MET A 129 8.16 5.98 8.42
CA MET A 129 8.54 6.40 9.77
C MET A 129 10.00 6.85 9.85
N MET A 130 10.88 6.31 9.00
CA MET A 130 12.29 6.70 8.95
C MET A 130 12.53 8.07 8.30
N GLN A 131 11.51 8.67 7.71
CA GLN A 131 11.58 10.04 7.18
C GLN A 131 11.35 11.12 8.27
N GLU A 132 10.96 10.73 9.49
CA GLU A 132 10.76 11.64 10.62
C GLU A 132 12.07 11.83 11.39
N PRO A 133 12.67 13.05 11.40
CA PRO A 133 13.97 13.30 12.05
C PRO A 133 13.99 12.96 13.55
N GLU A 134 12.89 13.23 14.27
CA GLU A 134 12.77 12.93 15.71
C GLU A 134 12.82 11.43 15.99
N VAL A 135 12.21 10.62 15.12
CA VAL A 135 12.23 9.16 15.22
C VAL A 135 13.66 8.66 15.02
N VAL A 136 14.35 9.15 14.00
CA VAL A 136 15.73 8.75 13.69
C VAL A 136 16.68 9.10 14.83
N GLU A 137 16.55 10.30 15.39
CA GLU A 137 17.36 10.71 16.55
C GLU A 137 17.08 9.85 17.79
N LYS A 138 15.83 9.48 18.02
CA LYS A 138 15.46 8.54 19.08
C LYS A 138 16.09 7.16 18.87
N LEU A 139 16.07 6.65 17.62
CA LEU A 139 16.68 5.36 17.28
C LEU A 139 18.20 5.39 17.52
N LYS A 140 18.90 6.41 17.05
CA LYS A 140 20.33 6.61 17.29
C LYS A 140 20.71 6.59 18.78
N LYS A 141 19.89 7.20 19.63
CA LYS A 141 20.15 7.31 21.06
C LYS A 141 19.80 6.05 21.83
N SER A 142 18.64 5.46 21.56
CA SER A 142 18.03 4.42 22.41
C SER A 142 18.03 3.03 21.83
N TYR A 143 18.28 2.87 20.50
CA TYR A 143 18.22 1.58 19.80
C TYR A 143 19.50 1.29 19.01
N ARG A 144 20.67 1.47 19.66
CA ARG A 144 21.99 1.35 19.03
C ARG A 144 22.31 -0.05 18.50
N PHE A 145 21.48 -1.03 18.80
CA PHE A 145 21.58 -2.41 18.30
C PHE A 145 20.99 -2.59 16.89
N VAL A 146 20.33 -1.57 16.33
CA VAL A 146 19.87 -1.56 14.93
C VAL A 146 21.08 -1.36 14.03
N ASP A 147 21.18 -2.12 12.93
CA ASP A 147 22.33 -2.12 12.05
C ASP A 147 22.15 -1.21 10.83
N LEU A 148 20.90 -1.11 10.32
CA LEU A 148 20.60 -0.36 9.10
C LEU A 148 19.31 0.45 9.23
N ILE A 149 19.36 1.73 8.86
CA ILE A 149 18.18 2.61 8.79
C ILE A 149 18.19 3.34 7.44
N PHE A 150 17.10 3.23 6.67
CA PHE A 150 16.96 3.92 5.39
C PHE A 150 15.52 4.39 5.12
N GLY A 151 15.38 5.42 4.28
CA GLY A 151 14.10 6.05 4.01
C GLY A 151 13.33 5.45 2.83
N THR A 152 12.15 6.03 2.55
CA THR A 152 11.32 5.66 1.40
C THR A 152 11.91 6.13 0.06
N HIS A 153 12.68 7.21 0.06
CA HIS A 153 13.22 7.82 -1.15
C HIS A 153 14.39 7.06 -1.75
N ASN A 154 15.07 6.26 -0.96
CA ASN A 154 16.22 5.47 -1.37
C ASN A 154 16.07 3.96 -1.09
N ILE A 155 14.84 3.49 -0.98
CA ILE A 155 14.55 2.05 -0.78
C ILE A 155 15.10 1.16 -1.91
N TYR A 156 15.18 1.68 -3.12
CA TYR A 156 15.76 1.00 -4.26
C TYR A 156 17.27 0.71 -4.10
N LYS A 157 17.97 1.45 -3.20
CA LYS A 157 19.40 1.25 -2.88
C LYS A 157 19.64 0.12 -1.86
N PHE A 158 18.64 -0.65 -1.55
CA PHE A 158 18.72 -1.63 -0.46
C PHE A 158 19.88 -2.60 -0.60
N ALA A 159 20.19 -3.11 -1.80
CA ALA A 159 21.34 -3.99 -2.02
C ALA A 159 22.68 -3.33 -1.68
N GLU A 160 22.87 -2.08 -2.12
CA GLU A 160 24.05 -1.27 -1.77
C GLU A 160 24.15 -1.03 -0.26
N LEU A 161 23.05 -0.63 0.37
CA LEU A 161 22.99 -0.33 1.81
C LEU A 161 23.21 -1.57 2.68
N LEU A 162 22.64 -2.70 2.27
CA LEU A 162 22.85 -3.99 2.93
C LEU A 162 24.31 -4.41 2.85
N THR A 163 24.94 -4.35 1.66
CA THR A 163 26.35 -4.67 1.48
C THR A 163 27.23 -3.82 2.40
N ASN A 164 26.98 -2.51 2.44
CA ASN A 164 27.72 -1.59 3.32
C ASN A 164 27.50 -1.92 4.81
N SER A 165 26.28 -2.30 5.19
CA SER A 165 25.94 -2.68 6.57
C SER A 165 26.60 -4.00 6.98
N MET A 166 26.67 -4.98 6.06
CA MET A 166 27.35 -6.27 6.31
C MET A 166 28.86 -6.14 6.52
N GLN A 167 29.46 -5.06 6.01
CA GLN A 167 30.90 -4.75 6.13
C GLN A 167 31.20 -3.74 7.24
N SER A 168 30.20 -3.29 7.99
CA SER A 168 30.33 -2.25 9.01
C SER A 168 30.00 -2.77 10.40
N ASP A 169 30.82 -2.45 11.39
CA ASP A 169 30.52 -2.68 12.80
C ASP A 169 29.65 -1.58 13.44
N ARG A 170 29.20 -0.61 12.63
CA ARG A 170 28.42 0.53 13.08
C ARG A 170 27.07 0.60 12.35
N MET A 171 26.07 1.17 13.03
CA MET A 171 24.80 1.47 12.41
C MET A 171 24.97 2.31 11.13
N VAL A 172 24.48 1.79 10.01
CA VAL A 172 24.43 2.50 8.72
C VAL A 172 23.12 3.25 8.63
N ILE A 173 23.18 4.55 8.34
CA ILE A 173 21.97 5.38 8.19
C ILE A 173 22.09 6.14 6.88
N ASP A 174 21.14 5.88 5.97
CA ASP A 174 21.02 6.61 4.70
C ASP A 174 19.56 7.00 4.45
N ILE A 175 19.24 8.25 4.71
CA ILE A 175 17.86 8.77 4.59
C ILE A 175 17.89 9.99 3.68
N TRP A 176 17.29 9.87 2.53
CA TRP A 176 17.17 10.97 1.59
C TRP A 176 15.91 11.78 1.88
N LYS A 177 16.02 13.09 1.83
CA LYS A 177 14.90 14.02 2.05
C LYS A 177 13.95 14.05 0.86
N ASP A 178 14.47 13.83 -0.34
CA ASP A 178 13.73 13.84 -1.59
C ASP A 178 14.46 13.04 -2.67
N THR A 179 13.76 12.66 -3.73
CA THR A 179 14.31 12.03 -4.92
C THR A 179 13.38 12.26 -6.12
N ASP A 180 13.95 12.48 -7.29
CA ASP A 180 13.27 12.44 -8.59
C ASP A 180 13.32 11.05 -9.23
N LYS A 181 14.18 10.16 -8.72
CA LYS A 181 14.45 8.86 -9.31
C LYS A 181 13.31 7.87 -9.08
N ILE A 182 12.98 7.14 -10.13
CA ILE A 182 12.19 5.91 -10.10
C ILE A 182 13.06 4.83 -10.73
N VAL A 183 13.36 3.77 -9.98
CA VAL A 183 14.20 2.67 -10.45
C VAL A 183 13.29 1.48 -10.78
N GLU A 184 13.36 1.06 -12.02
CA GLU A 184 12.62 -0.07 -12.58
C GLU A 184 13.45 -1.34 -12.57
N ASP A 185 12.80 -2.47 -12.85
CA ASP A 185 13.43 -3.78 -13.08
C ASP A 185 14.31 -4.30 -11.92
N LEU A 186 14.00 -3.95 -10.67
CA LEU A 186 14.59 -4.58 -9.48
C LEU A 186 13.93 -5.93 -9.17
N PRO A 187 14.64 -6.86 -8.50
CA PRO A 187 14.05 -8.11 -8.04
C PRO A 187 12.83 -7.89 -7.16
N VAL A 188 11.80 -8.69 -7.35
CA VAL A 188 10.55 -8.63 -6.58
C VAL A 188 10.06 -10.05 -6.33
N GLU A 189 9.79 -10.38 -5.07
CA GLU A 189 9.06 -11.60 -4.72
C GLU A 189 7.64 -11.24 -4.31
N ARG A 190 6.66 -11.85 -5.01
CA ARG A 190 5.24 -11.54 -4.84
C ARG A 190 4.61 -12.45 -3.78
N LYS A 191 3.79 -11.86 -2.94
CA LYS A 191 3.01 -12.62 -1.95
C LYS A 191 2.00 -13.58 -2.59
N TYR A 192 1.44 -13.23 -3.75
CA TYR A 192 0.43 -14.02 -4.45
C TYR A 192 0.84 -14.25 -5.91
N SER A 193 0.64 -15.48 -6.40
CA SER A 193 0.92 -15.82 -7.81
C SER A 193 -0.10 -15.25 -8.79
N PHE A 194 -1.36 -15.05 -8.35
CA PHE A 194 -2.50 -14.68 -9.19
C PHE A 194 -2.92 -13.21 -9.12
N LYS A 195 -2.41 -12.45 -8.16
CA LYS A 195 -2.68 -11.00 -8.05
C LYS A 195 -1.43 -10.23 -7.64
N SER A 196 -1.32 -8.96 -8.07
CA SER A 196 -0.16 -8.13 -7.76
C SER A 196 -0.53 -6.65 -7.62
N GLY A 197 0.18 -5.95 -6.73
CA GLY A 197 0.20 -4.50 -6.69
C GLY A 197 1.17 -3.93 -7.72
N VAL A 198 0.79 -2.85 -8.41
CA VAL A 198 1.63 -2.13 -9.35
C VAL A 198 1.65 -0.66 -8.98
N ASN A 199 2.78 -0.16 -8.51
CA ASN A 199 2.94 1.27 -8.27
C ASN A 199 2.92 2.01 -9.61
N ILE A 200 2.01 2.96 -9.80
CA ILE A 200 1.96 3.80 -10.99
C ILE A 200 2.54 5.20 -10.75
N MET A 201 2.58 5.61 -9.49
CA MET A 201 3.13 6.89 -9.07
C MET A 201 3.56 6.87 -7.61
N PHE A 202 4.35 7.85 -7.21
CA PHE A 202 4.84 8.07 -5.85
C PHE A 202 4.60 9.52 -5.44
N GLY A 203 4.43 9.76 -4.13
CA GLY A 203 4.26 11.10 -3.57
C GLY A 203 2.88 11.71 -3.81
N CYS A 204 2.64 12.90 -3.24
CA CYS A 204 1.36 13.61 -3.35
C CYS A 204 1.54 15.13 -3.26
N ASN A 205 0.86 15.86 -4.16
CA ASN A 205 0.89 17.32 -4.20
C ASN A 205 -0.34 17.99 -3.55
N ASN A 206 -1.25 17.22 -2.94
CA ASN A 206 -2.48 17.79 -2.37
C ASN A 206 -2.24 18.57 -1.07
N PHE A 207 -1.21 18.22 -0.28
CA PHE A 207 -0.90 18.89 0.99
C PHE A 207 -2.12 19.10 1.90
N CYS A 208 -2.98 18.09 2.00
CA CYS A 208 -4.07 18.12 2.97
C CYS A 208 -3.51 18.42 4.35
N SER A 209 -4.13 19.33 5.10
CA SER A 209 -3.54 19.91 6.33
C SER A 209 -3.25 18.89 7.44
N TYR A 210 -3.90 17.74 7.43
CA TYR A 210 -3.70 16.63 8.38
C TYR A 210 -2.69 15.58 7.91
N CYS A 211 -2.26 15.63 6.64
CA CYS A 211 -1.59 14.51 5.98
C CYS A 211 -0.07 14.65 5.98
N ILE A 212 0.60 13.62 6.49
CA ILE A 212 2.07 13.55 6.53
C ILE A 212 2.68 13.05 5.20
N VAL A 213 1.89 12.46 4.30
CA VAL A 213 2.38 11.81 3.07
C VAL A 213 3.29 12.68 2.21
N PRO A 214 2.98 13.97 1.90
CA PRO A 214 3.87 14.81 1.11
C PRO A 214 5.27 14.98 1.71
N TYR A 215 5.38 14.90 3.03
CA TYR A 215 6.62 15.10 3.77
C TYR A 215 7.48 13.84 3.86
N VAL A 216 6.85 12.65 3.75
CA VAL A 216 7.55 11.36 3.90
C VAL A 216 7.66 10.55 2.59
N ARG A 217 6.87 10.91 1.55
CA ARG A 217 6.95 10.29 0.23
C ARG A 217 7.22 11.29 -0.91
N GLY A 218 7.36 12.58 -0.57
CA GLY A 218 7.75 13.64 -1.49
C GLY A 218 6.63 14.09 -2.44
N ARG A 219 7.03 14.84 -3.46
CA ARG A 219 6.16 15.31 -4.53
C ARG A 219 5.74 14.19 -5.47
N GLU A 220 4.65 14.40 -6.21
CA GLU A 220 4.15 13.45 -7.20
C GLU A 220 5.18 13.17 -8.28
N ARG A 221 5.40 11.88 -8.53
CA ARG A 221 6.25 11.35 -9.59
C ARG A 221 5.53 10.17 -10.22
N SER A 222 5.09 10.34 -11.45
CA SER A 222 4.45 9.29 -12.25
C SER A 222 5.50 8.41 -12.91
N ARG A 223 5.27 7.11 -12.95
CA ARG A 223 6.08 6.17 -13.72
C ARG A 223 5.78 6.28 -15.20
N ASP A 224 6.74 5.93 -16.02
CA ASP A 224 6.56 5.83 -17.47
C ASP A 224 5.45 4.82 -17.81
N PRO A 225 4.45 5.20 -18.63
CA PRO A 225 3.32 4.33 -18.94
C PRO A 225 3.75 3.03 -19.65
N LYS A 226 4.79 3.09 -20.49
CA LYS A 226 5.30 1.89 -21.16
C LYS A 226 5.97 0.93 -20.18
N ALA A 227 6.63 1.46 -19.14
CA ALA A 227 7.21 0.62 -18.09
C ALA A 227 6.11 -0.08 -17.27
N ILE A 228 5.03 0.64 -16.94
CA ILE A 228 3.87 0.07 -16.24
C ILE A 228 3.22 -1.05 -17.08
N VAL A 229 2.93 -0.78 -18.35
CA VAL A 229 2.32 -1.79 -19.25
C VAL A 229 3.21 -3.02 -19.36
N ARG A 230 4.51 -2.86 -19.61
CA ARG A 230 5.45 -3.99 -19.67
C ARG A 230 5.52 -4.80 -18.37
N GLU A 231 5.48 -4.12 -17.20
CA GLU A 231 5.41 -4.83 -15.91
C GLU A 231 4.14 -5.68 -15.82
N ILE A 232 2.98 -5.12 -16.18
CA ILE A 232 1.70 -5.84 -16.12
C ILE A 232 1.68 -6.99 -17.12
N GLU A 233 2.18 -6.83 -18.35
CA GLU A 233 2.30 -7.91 -19.33
C GLU A 233 3.14 -9.09 -18.80
N ARG A 234 4.28 -8.79 -18.12
CA ARG A 234 5.10 -9.83 -17.48
C ARG A 234 4.35 -10.53 -16.34
N LEU A 235 3.64 -9.76 -15.50
CA LEU A 235 2.84 -10.31 -14.41
C LEU A 235 1.76 -11.26 -14.94
N VAL A 236 1.07 -10.88 -16.01
CA VAL A 236 0.04 -11.71 -16.65
C VAL A 236 0.64 -12.96 -17.29
N ALA A 237 1.78 -12.84 -17.99
CA ALA A 237 2.51 -13.98 -18.53
C ALA A 237 2.94 -14.98 -17.44
N ASP A 238 3.10 -14.50 -16.19
CA ASP A 238 3.44 -15.30 -15.00
C ASP A 238 2.21 -15.71 -14.16
N GLY A 239 1.00 -15.61 -14.74
CA GLY A 239 -0.24 -16.11 -14.17
C GLY A 239 -1.07 -15.14 -13.35
N VAL A 240 -0.70 -13.86 -13.28
CA VAL A 240 -1.50 -12.84 -12.57
C VAL A 240 -2.75 -12.50 -13.37
N VAL A 241 -3.92 -12.62 -12.74
CA VAL A 241 -5.24 -12.32 -13.33
C VAL A 241 -5.84 -11.00 -12.81
N GLU A 242 -5.39 -10.52 -11.64
CA GLU A 242 -5.86 -9.26 -11.05
C GLU A 242 -4.67 -8.37 -10.68
N ILE A 243 -4.73 -7.08 -11.06
CA ILE A 243 -3.78 -6.06 -10.60
C ILE A 243 -4.46 -5.00 -9.75
N MET A 244 -3.70 -4.45 -8.80
CA MET A 244 -4.06 -3.28 -8.02
C MET A 244 -3.10 -2.13 -8.35
N LEU A 245 -3.60 -1.09 -9.02
CA LEU A 245 -2.81 0.11 -9.32
C LEU A 245 -2.68 0.97 -8.06
N LEU A 246 -1.45 1.25 -7.67
CA LEU A 246 -1.09 1.90 -6.41
C LEU A 246 -0.49 3.29 -6.64
N GLY A 247 -0.90 4.23 -5.79
CA GLY A 247 -0.39 5.59 -5.72
C GLY A 247 -0.99 6.31 -4.52
N GLN A 248 -0.55 7.52 -4.19
CA GLN A 248 -1.17 8.35 -3.14
C GLN A 248 -2.40 9.12 -3.62
N ASN A 249 -2.48 9.37 -4.94
CA ASN A 249 -3.63 9.95 -5.64
C ASN A 249 -3.57 9.49 -7.10
N VAL A 250 -4.10 8.30 -7.40
CA VAL A 250 -3.98 7.70 -8.74
C VAL A 250 -4.63 8.56 -9.83
N ASN A 251 -5.64 9.36 -9.48
CA ASN A 251 -6.34 10.23 -10.43
C ASN A 251 -5.48 11.38 -10.96
N SER A 252 -4.38 11.73 -10.26
CA SER A 252 -3.43 12.75 -10.72
C SER A 252 -2.29 12.18 -11.58
N TYR A 253 -2.29 10.87 -11.85
CA TYR A 253 -1.27 10.23 -12.66
C TYR A 253 -1.02 10.96 -13.98
N GLY A 254 0.24 11.03 -14.34
CA GLY A 254 0.73 11.50 -15.63
C GLY A 254 0.84 13.01 -15.80
N LYS A 255 0.36 13.82 -14.83
CA LYS A 255 0.46 15.30 -14.90
C LYS A 255 1.89 15.82 -14.96
N ASN A 256 2.85 15.05 -14.44
CA ASN A 256 4.27 15.42 -14.37
C ASN A 256 5.15 14.63 -15.35
N LEU A 257 4.57 13.91 -16.29
CA LEU A 257 5.29 13.27 -17.39
C LEU A 257 5.70 14.29 -18.44
N GLU A 258 6.81 14.05 -19.14
CA GLU A 258 7.25 14.86 -20.28
C GLU A 258 6.16 14.93 -21.38
N HIS A 259 5.51 13.78 -21.62
CA HIS A 259 4.32 13.69 -22.45
C HIS A 259 3.11 13.35 -21.55
N PRO A 260 2.31 14.34 -21.14
CA PRO A 260 1.20 14.11 -20.23
C PRO A 260 0.23 13.04 -20.73
N MET A 261 -0.17 12.15 -19.82
CA MET A 261 -1.16 11.11 -20.04
C MET A 261 -2.12 11.09 -18.86
N THR A 262 -3.42 11.01 -19.08
CA THR A 262 -4.39 10.91 -18.00
C THR A 262 -4.41 9.50 -17.39
N PHE A 263 -4.89 9.37 -16.15
CA PHE A 263 -5.11 8.06 -15.56
C PHE A 263 -6.11 7.23 -16.36
N ALA A 264 -7.14 7.86 -16.92
CA ALA A 264 -8.11 7.22 -17.79
C ALA A 264 -7.44 6.61 -19.05
N GLN A 265 -6.52 7.35 -19.67
CA GLN A 265 -5.76 6.86 -20.84
C GLN A 265 -4.84 5.70 -20.46
N LEU A 266 -4.18 5.75 -19.28
CA LEU A 266 -3.39 4.63 -18.79
C LEU A 266 -4.26 3.37 -18.60
N LEU A 267 -5.45 3.52 -18.02
CA LEU A 267 -6.40 2.40 -17.86
C LEU A 267 -6.81 1.79 -19.20
N GLN A 268 -7.02 2.62 -20.24
CA GLN A 268 -7.33 2.13 -21.60
C GLN A 268 -6.18 1.33 -22.20
N GLU A 269 -4.92 1.70 -21.94
CA GLU A 269 -3.77 0.89 -22.40
C GLU A 269 -3.69 -0.44 -21.64
N ILE A 270 -3.90 -0.43 -20.33
CA ILE A 270 -3.89 -1.64 -19.50
C ILE A 270 -5.07 -2.58 -19.85
N GLU A 271 -6.23 -2.05 -20.21
CA GLU A 271 -7.41 -2.82 -20.63
C GLU A 271 -7.11 -3.73 -21.83
N LYS A 272 -6.16 -3.36 -22.71
CA LYS A 272 -5.78 -4.14 -23.90
C LYS A 272 -4.98 -5.40 -23.60
N ILE A 273 -4.43 -5.54 -22.40
CA ILE A 273 -3.57 -6.67 -22.04
C ILE A 273 -4.41 -7.95 -21.95
N GLU A 274 -4.17 -8.89 -22.87
CA GLU A 274 -4.83 -10.20 -22.87
C GLU A 274 -4.43 -11.03 -21.66
N GLY A 275 -5.37 -11.81 -21.09
CA GLY A 275 -5.15 -12.62 -19.89
C GLY A 275 -5.31 -11.85 -18.57
N LEU A 276 -5.29 -10.52 -18.57
CA LEU A 276 -5.67 -9.72 -17.41
C LEU A 276 -7.20 -9.68 -17.30
N GLU A 277 -7.74 -10.14 -16.17
CA GLU A 277 -9.19 -10.25 -15.94
C GLU A 277 -9.74 -9.09 -15.10
N ARG A 278 -8.94 -8.57 -14.14
CA ARG A 278 -9.39 -7.55 -13.21
C ARG A 278 -8.36 -6.44 -12.99
N ILE A 279 -8.85 -5.21 -13.01
CA ILE A 279 -8.09 -3.98 -12.71
C ILE A 279 -8.75 -3.32 -11.50
N ARG A 280 -7.99 -3.16 -10.41
CA ARG A 280 -8.37 -2.37 -9.25
C ARG A 280 -7.47 -1.17 -9.12
N PHE A 281 -7.96 -0.13 -8.50
CA PHE A 281 -7.16 0.99 -8.05
C PHE A 281 -7.69 1.56 -6.74
N MET A 282 -6.81 2.17 -5.96
CA MET A 282 -7.13 2.76 -4.68
C MET A 282 -6.67 4.21 -4.63
N THR A 283 -7.16 4.95 -3.63
CA THR A 283 -6.66 6.29 -3.31
C THR A 283 -7.01 7.33 -4.36
N SER A 284 -8.29 7.36 -4.75
CA SER A 284 -8.86 8.43 -5.58
C SER A 284 -9.07 9.70 -4.76
N HIS A 285 -8.90 10.87 -5.39
CA HIS A 285 -9.22 12.14 -4.76
C HIS A 285 -10.41 12.79 -5.49
N PRO A 286 -11.48 13.21 -4.78
CA PRO A 286 -12.70 13.72 -5.42
C PRO A 286 -12.49 14.85 -6.41
N LYS A 287 -11.55 15.79 -6.14
CA LYS A 287 -11.25 16.90 -7.03
C LYS A 287 -10.61 16.48 -8.36
N ASP A 288 -9.95 15.32 -8.40
CA ASP A 288 -9.21 14.84 -9.58
C ASP A 288 -9.95 13.71 -10.32
N LEU A 289 -11.16 13.37 -9.89
CA LEU A 289 -12.00 12.38 -10.58
C LEU A 289 -12.66 13.04 -11.79
N SER A 290 -12.19 12.71 -12.98
CA SER A 290 -12.64 13.32 -14.24
C SER A 290 -13.83 12.57 -14.85
N ASP A 291 -14.61 13.28 -15.69
CA ASP A 291 -15.68 12.67 -16.48
C ASP A 291 -15.11 11.62 -17.46
N GLU A 292 -13.90 11.83 -18.01
CA GLU A 292 -13.18 10.85 -18.82
C GLU A 292 -12.95 9.53 -18.06
N LEU A 293 -12.53 9.60 -16.78
CA LEU A 293 -12.33 8.41 -15.97
C LEU A 293 -13.65 7.69 -15.72
N ILE A 294 -14.73 8.42 -15.42
CA ILE A 294 -16.07 7.84 -15.24
C ILE A 294 -16.52 7.11 -16.51
N GLU A 295 -16.30 7.69 -17.67
CA GLU A 295 -16.63 7.09 -18.96
C GLU A 295 -15.83 5.80 -19.19
N VAL A 296 -14.52 5.80 -18.94
CA VAL A 296 -13.68 4.60 -19.05
C VAL A 296 -14.17 3.50 -18.10
N MET A 297 -14.46 3.84 -16.83
CA MET A 297 -15.00 2.89 -15.87
C MET A 297 -16.33 2.28 -16.32
N SER A 298 -17.22 3.06 -16.92
CA SER A 298 -18.53 2.60 -17.38
C SER A 298 -18.44 1.59 -18.53
N ARG A 299 -17.46 1.75 -19.42
CA ARG A 299 -17.28 0.91 -20.61
C ARG A 299 -16.38 -0.33 -20.37
N SER A 300 -15.52 -0.26 -19.35
CA SER A 300 -14.56 -1.31 -19.07
C SER A 300 -15.23 -2.59 -18.58
N LYS A 301 -14.71 -3.73 -19.07
CA LYS A 301 -15.09 -5.07 -18.62
C LYS A 301 -14.14 -5.60 -17.54
N LYS A 302 -12.95 -5.00 -17.38
CA LYS A 302 -11.90 -5.43 -16.46
C LYS A 302 -11.80 -4.57 -15.20
N ILE A 303 -12.14 -3.27 -15.30
CA ILE A 303 -12.16 -2.39 -14.11
C ILE A 303 -13.23 -2.88 -13.14
N CYS A 304 -12.80 -3.21 -11.94
CA CYS A 304 -13.64 -3.69 -10.87
C CYS A 304 -14.71 -2.66 -10.46
N ARG A 305 -15.91 -3.14 -10.10
CA ARG A 305 -17.06 -2.32 -9.71
C ARG A 305 -16.91 -1.78 -8.28
N HIS A 306 -15.75 -1.23 -7.98
CA HIS A 306 -15.41 -0.66 -6.69
C HIS A 306 -14.60 0.62 -6.86
N LEU A 307 -14.99 1.67 -6.16
CA LEU A 307 -14.27 2.92 -6.11
C LEU A 307 -14.11 3.38 -4.66
N HIS A 308 -12.86 3.51 -4.22
CA HIS A 308 -12.54 4.14 -2.94
C HIS A 308 -12.37 5.64 -3.14
N LEU A 309 -13.32 6.44 -2.62
CA LEU A 309 -13.40 7.89 -2.81
C LEU A 309 -13.47 8.60 -1.44
N PRO A 310 -12.32 8.88 -0.80
CA PRO A 310 -12.26 9.47 0.53
C PRO A 310 -12.87 10.87 0.60
N VAL A 311 -14.01 11.00 1.31
CA VAL A 311 -14.68 12.29 1.53
C VAL A 311 -14.02 13.10 2.64
N GLN A 312 -13.52 12.43 3.67
CA GLN A 312 -12.86 12.93 4.88
C GLN A 312 -13.82 13.66 5.86
N SER A 313 -14.69 14.56 5.39
CA SER A 313 -15.72 15.26 6.15
C SER A 313 -16.91 15.61 5.23
N GLY A 314 -18.10 15.68 5.79
CA GLY A 314 -19.29 16.16 5.08
C GLY A 314 -19.46 17.69 5.12
N SER A 315 -18.67 18.41 5.91
CA SER A 315 -18.74 19.86 6.00
C SER A 315 -17.78 20.54 5.04
N SER A 316 -18.32 21.37 4.14
CA SER A 316 -17.52 22.19 3.20
C SER A 316 -16.54 23.11 3.93
N ARG A 317 -16.89 23.61 5.13
CA ARG A 317 -16.04 24.42 5.98
C ARG A 317 -14.84 23.62 6.51
N ILE A 318 -15.06 22.40 6.98
CA ILE A 318 -13.98 21.52 7.43
C ILE A 318 -13.14 21.03 6.26
N LEU A 319 -13.72 20.69 5.13
CA LEU A 319 -12.99 20.34 3.91
C LEU A 319 -12.03 21.47 3.47
N GLN A 320 -12.45 22.73 3.57
CA GLN A 320 -11.58 23.87 3.32
C GLN A 320 -10.42 23.95 4.32
N LYS A 321 -10.68 23.80 5.64
CA LYS A 321 -9.62 23.72 6.66
C LYS A 321 -8.67 22.54 6.45
N MET A 322 -9.18 21.41 5.93
CA MET A 322 -8.41 20.22 5.54
C MET A 322 -7.60 20.41 4.25
N ASN A 323 -7.74 21.55 3.55
CA ASN A 323 -7.12 21.82 2.24
C ASN A 323 -7.54 20.80 1.16
N ARG A 324 -8.84 20.44 1.12
CA ARG A 324 -9.34 19.40 0.20
C ARG A 324 -9.73 19.91 -1.19
N HIS A 325 -9.94 21.23 -1.35
CA HIS A 325 -10.27 21.89 -2.61
C HIS A 325 -11.54 21.40 -3.33
N TYR A 326 -12.51 20.91 -2.57
CA TYR A 326 -13.88 20.62 -3.02
C TYR A 326 -14.86 20.84 -1.88
N THR A 327 -16.15 20.95 -2.22
CA THR A 327 -17.27 21.11 -1.26
C THR A 327 -18.08 19.83 -1.17
N LYS A 328 -19.00 19.76 -0.18
CA LYS A 328 -19.97 18.68 -0.02
C LYS A 328 -20.80 18.49 -1.30
N GLU A 329 -21.29 19.60 -1.89
CA GLU A 329 -22.11 19.59 -3.08
C GLU A 329 -21.36 19.03 -4.28
N HIS A 330 -20.09 19.45 -4.48
CA HIS A 330 -19.23 18.90 -5.53
C HIS A 330 -19.03 17.39 -5.36
N TYR A 331 -18.78 16.94 -4.13
CA TYR A 331 -18.62 15.51 -3.85
C TYR A 331 -19.89 14.71 -4.18
N LEU A 332 -21.06 15.20 -3.77
CA LEU A 332 -22.35 14.57 -4.07
C LEU A 332 -22.63 14.53 -5.59
N GLU A 333 -22.26 15.59 -6.31
CA GLU A 333 -22.39 15.61 -7.78
C GLU A 333 -21.47 14.57 -8.46
N VAL A 334 -20.24 14.43 -7.99
CA VAL A 334 -19.32 13.40 -8.46
C VAL A 334 -19.91 12.00 -8.20
N VAL A 335 -20.43 11.74 -7.01
CA VAL A 335 -21.10 10.46 -6.67
C VAL A 335 -22.30 10.20 -7.57
N ARG A 336 -23.13 11.22 -7.83
CA ARG A 336 -24.28 11.10 -8.74
C ARG A 336 -23.85 10.66 -10.13
N LYS A 337 -22.87 11.36 -10.73
CA LYS A 337 -22.32 11.04 -12.05
C LYS A 337 -21.78 9.60 -12.12
N ILE A 338 -21.02 9.19 -11.11
CA ILE A 338 -20.48 7.82 -11.06
C ILE A 338 -21.61 6.78 -11.04
N ARG A 339 -22.63 6.96 -10.20
CA ARG A 339 -23.73 6.01 -10.08
C ARG A 339 -24.64 5.97 -11.31
N GLU A 340 -24.79 7.09 -12.01
CA GLU A 340 -25.50 7.13 -13.28
C GLU A 340 -24.73 6.37 -14.39
N ALA A 341 -23.42 6.52 -14.45
CA ALA A 341 -22.58 5.86 -15.45
C ALA A 341 -22.30 4.38 -15.11
N VAL A 342 -22.22 4.04 -13.83
CA VAL A 342 -21.88 2.70 -13.30
C VAL A 342 -22.86 2.38 -12.14
N PRO A 343 -24.09 1.95 -12.45
CA PRO A 343 -25.15 1.79 -11.44
C PRO A 343 -24.85 0.76 -10.33
N ASP A 344 -24.03 -0.25 -10.62
CA ASP A 344 -23.61 -1.32 -9.71
C ASP A 344 -22.29 -1.02 -8.99
N ILE A 345 -21.83 0.23 -8.99
CA ILE A 345 -20.57 0.62 -8.34
C ILE A 345 -20.68 0.57 -6.81
N SER A 346 -19.79 -0.14 -6.18
CA SER A 346 -19.57 -0.09 -4.74
C SER A 346 -18.70 1.11 -4.39
N LEU A 347 -19.16 1.95 -3.48
CA LEU A 347 -18.43 3.13 -3.01
C LEU A 347 -17.94 2.93 -1.59
N THR A 348 -16.64 3.10 -1.39
CA THR A 348 -16.03 3.15 -0.06
C THR A 348 -15.35 4.48 0.17
N THR A 349 -15.19 4.87 1.45
CA THR A 349 -14.66 6.18 1.81
C THR A 349 -13.84 6.14 3.10
N ASP A 350 -13.09 7.21 3.34
CA ASP A 350 -12.48 7.54 4.63
C ASP A 350 -13.20 8.75 5.23
N ILE A 351 -13.43 8.72 6.56
CA ILE A 351 -14.02 9.82 7.31
C ILE A 351 -13.19 10.08 8.58
N ILE A 352 -12.85 11.33 8.82
CA ILE A 352 -12.11 11.79 10.01
C ILE A 352 -13.05 12.60 10.88
N VAL A 353 -13.18 12.22 12.16
CA VAL A 353 -13.95 12.91 13.18
C VAL A 353 -13.01 13.64 14.13
N GLY A 354 -13.46 14.78 14.67
CA GLY A 354 -12.69 15.57 15.63
C GLY A 354 -11.54 16.35 15.01
N PHE A 355 -11.66 16.69 13.72
CA PHE A 355 -10.69 17.61 13.10
C PHE A 355 -10.74 18.98 13.79
N PRO A 356 -9.59 19.69 13.97
CA PRO A 356 -9.54 20.98 14.68
C PRO A 356 -10.59 21.99 14.19
N GLY A 357 -11.40 22.47 15.13
CA GLY A 357 -12.50 23.41 14.88
C GLY A 357 -13.76 22.79 14.30
N GLU A 358 -13.90 21.47 14.28
CA GLU A 358 -15.15 20.79 13.91
C GLU A 358 -16.24 21.10 14.97
N THR A 359 -17.36 21.67 14.53
CA THR A 359 -18.54 21.91 15.37
C THR A 359 -19.51 20.73 15.30
N GLU A 360 -20.60 20.79 16.10
CA GLU A 360 -21.66 19.76 15.99
C GLU A 360 -22.38 19.84 14.65
N GLU A 361 -22.58 21.04 14.11
CA GLU A 361 -23.20 21.24 12.79
C GLU A 361 -22.35 20.63 11.67
N ASP A 362 -21.03 20.78 11.72
CA ASP A 362 -20.11 20.14 10.78
C ASP A 362 -20.16 18.61 10.84
N PHE A 363 -20.29 18.10 12.06
CA PHE A 363 -20.46 16.66 12.27
C PHE A 363 -21.80 16.16 11.75
N GLN A 364 -22.90 16.91 11.94
CA GLN A 364 -24.21 16.59 11.36
C GLN A 364 -24.17 16.58 9.83
N ASP A 365 -23.44 17.50 9.19
CA ASP A 365 -23.17 17.47 7.76
C ASP A 365 -22.43 16.18 7.33
N THR A 366 -21.54 15.67 8.19
CA THR A 366 -20.85 14.41 7.93
C THR A 366 -21.78 13.21 8.04
N LEU A 367 -22.71 13.19 9.01
CA LEU A 367 -23.74 12.15 9.06
C LEU A 367 -24.70 12.24 7.87
N ASP A 368 -25.06 13.46 7.45
CA ASP A 368 -25.93 13.69 6.32
C ASP A 368 -25.34 13.15 5.00
N ILE A 369 -24.05 13.39 4.72
CA ILE A 369 -23.41 12.85 3.51
C ILE A 369 -23.33 11.32 3.55
N VAL A 370 -23.14 10.71 4.71
CA VAL A 370 -23.16 9.25 4.88
C VAL A 370 -24.53 8.67 4.52
N ARG A 371 -25.61 9.34 4.96
CA ARG A 371 -27.01 8.95 4.66
C ARG A 371 -27.36 9.14 3.18
N GLN A 372 -26.89 10.21 2.56
CA GLN A 372 -27.16 10.49 1.15
C GLN A 372 -26.38 9.56 0.22
N VAL A 373 -25.09 9.36 0.49
CA VAL A 373 -24.22 8.53 -0.36
C VAL A 373 -24.47 7.04 -0.12
N ARG A 374 -24.77 6.60 1.11
CA ARG A 374 -24.97 5.19 1.44
C ARG A 374 -23.79 4.33 0.98
N TYR A 375 -22.67 4.51 1.66
CA TYR A 375 -21.43 3.78 1.34
C TYR A 375 -21.55 2.29 1.65
N ASP A 376 -20.95 1.45 0.81
CA ASP A 376 -20.80 0.01 1.07
C ASP A 376 -19.90 -0.22 2.31
N SER A 377 -18.90 0.63 2.49
CA SER A 377 -18.07 0.65 3.70
C SER A 377 -17.42 2.02 3.88
N ALA A 378 -17.23 2.43 5.12
CA ALA A 378 -16.44 3.62 5.45
C ALA A 378 -15.37 3.27 6.50
N PHE A 379 -14.13 3.66 6.23
CA PHE A 379 -13.06 3.63 7.23
C PHE A 379 -13.16 4.92 8.05
N THR A 380 -13.50 4.77 9.32
CA THR A 380 -13.72 5.87 10.25
C THR A 380 -12.49 6.05 11.13
N PHE A 381 -12.03 7.29 11.26
CA PHE A 381 -10.84 7.65 12.02
C PHE A 381 -11.14 8.81 12.97
N ILE A 382 -10.56 8.76 14.15
CA ILE A 382 -10.41 9.93 15.00
C ILE A 382 -9.18 10.71 14.49
N TYR A 383 -9.30 12.04 14.38
CA TYR A 383 -8.17 12.88 14.04
C TYR A 383 -7.01 12.64 15.01
N SER A 384 -5.83 12.39 14.48
CA SER A 384 -4.60 12.22 15.26
C SER A 384 -3.55 13.21 14.80
N LYS A 385 -3.01 13.97 15.72
CA LYS A 385 -1.95 14.97 15.43
C LYS A 385 -0.73 14.30 14.82
N ARG A 386 -0.23 14.87 13.72
CA ARG A 386 1.01 14.43 13.07
C ARG A 386 2.02 15.56 13.12
N THR A 387 3.10 15.39 13.84
CA THR A 387 4.17 16.40 13.96
C THR A 387 4.60 16.87 12.57
N GLY A 388 4.68 18.18 12.39
CA GLY A 388 5.07 18.82 11.13
C GLY A 388 3.91 19.06 10.15
N THR A 389 2.68 18.62 10.43
CA THR A 389 1.51 18.95 9.62
C THR A 389 0.82 20.25 10.08
N PRO A 390 0.22 21.05 9.17
CA PRO A 390 -0.49 22.27 9.53
C PRO A 390 -1.60 22.05 10.56
N ALA A 391 -2.38 20.97 10.47
CA ALA A 391 -3.46 20.68 11.39
C ALA A 391 -2.98 20.39 12.82
N ALA A 392 -1.76 19.88 12.99
CA ALA A 392 -1.18 19.65 14.33
C ALA A 392 -0.90 20.94 15.08
N ALA A 393 -0.71 22.06 14.36
CA ALA A 393 -0.46 23.39 14.92
C ALA A 393 -1.74 24.20 15.15
N MET A 394 -2.91 23.71 14.77
CA MET A 394 -4.19 24.39 15.01
C MET A 394 -4.54 24.34 16.50
N GLU A 395 -4.98 25.46 17.05
CA GLU A 395 -5.29 25.60 18.49
C GLU A 395 -6.67 25.08 18.88
N ASP A 396 -7.65 25.12 17.97
CA ASP A 396 -9.06 24.77 18.16
C ASP A 396 -9.30 23.23 18.14
N GLN A 397 -8.53 22.48 18.94
CA GLN A 397 -8.69 21.03 19.08
C GLN A 397 -10.04 20.69 19.72
N VAL A 398 -10.71 19.67 19.19
CA VAL A 398 -11.99 19.20 19.75
C VAL A 398 -11.73 18.37 21.01
N PRO A 399 -12.48 18.57 22.13
CA PRO A 399 -12.34 17.77 23.35
C PRO A 399 -12.55 16.26 23.10
N ASP A 400 -11.77 15.43 23.80
CA ASP A 400 -11.74 13.97 23.58
C ASP A 400 -13.10 13.28 23.82
N ASP A 401 -13.87 13.76 24.79
CA ASP A 401 -15.22 13.24 25.08
C ASP A 401 -16.21 13.54 23.95
N VAL A 402 -16.13 14.73 23.36
CA VAL A 402 -16.93 15.12 22.17
C VAL A 402 -16.53 14.29 20.96
N VAL A 403 -15.22 14.11 20.73
CA VAL A 403 -14.72 13.28 19.64
C VAL A 403 -15.21 11.85 19.75
N LYS A 404 -15.15 11.29 20.97
CA LYS A 404 -15.63 9.93 21.23
C LYS A 404 -17.13 9.78 20.95
N ASP A 405 -17.96 10.70 21.45
CA ASP A 405 -19.41 10.68 21.19
C ASP A 405 -19.70 10.72 19.68
N ARG A 406 -19.07 11.66 18.96
CA ARG A 406 -19.23 11.78 17.51
C ARG A 406 -18.79 10.50 16.78
N PHE A 407 -17.66 9.93 17.19
CA PHE A 407 -17.13 8.71 16.59
C PHE A 407 -18.09 7.53 16.77
N ASP A 408 -18.65 7.34 17.97
CA ASP A 408 -19.58 6.27 18.27
C ASP A 408 -20.89 6.43 17.46
N ARG A 409 -21.40 7.66 17.32
CA ARG A 409 -22.58 7.95 16.47
C ARG A 409 -22.30 7.68 14.99
N LEU A 410 -21.15 8.12 14.48
CA LEU A 410 -20.75 7.87 13.10
C LEU A 410 -20.60 6.37 12.83
N LEU A 411 -19.94 5.64 13.73
CA LEU A 411 -19.71 4.20 13.57
C LEU A 411 -21.04 3.43 13.50
N LYS A 412 -22.01 3.78 14.35
CA LYS A 412 -23.34 3.18 14.35
C LYS A 412 -24.07 3.43 13.02
N GLU A 413 -24.04 4.67 12.51
CA GLU A 413 -24.70 5.03 11.25
C GLU A 413 -24.06 4.29 10.05
N VAL A 414 -22.73 4.27 9.98
CA VAL A 414 -21.99 3.58 8.93
C VAL A 414 -22.27 2.07 8.95
N GLN A 415 -22.25 1.43 10.12
CA GLN A 415 -22.51 -0.01 10.25
C GLN A 415 -23.92 -0.38 9.80
N GLN A 416 -24.91 0.41 10.18
CA GLN A 416 -26.29 0.19 9.76
C GLN A 416 -26.42 0.28 8.24
N ILE A 417 -25.94 1.36 7.63
CA ILE A 417 -26.03 1.60 6.19
C ILE A 417 -25.25 0.53 5.40
N SER A 418 -24.04 0.19 5.85
CA SER A 418 -23.25 -0.84 5.18
C SER A 418 -23.93 -2.20 5.19
N ALA A 419 -24.57 -2.58 6.30
CA ALA A 419 -25.33 -3.83 6.38
C ALA A 419 -26.52 -3.85 5.41
N GLU A 420 -27.27 -2.72 5.32
CA GLU A 420 -28.38 -2.58 4.37
C GLU A 420 -27.91 -2.66 2.92
N VAL A 421 -26.83 -1.91 2.56
CA VAL A 421 -26.29 -1.87 1.19
C VAL A 421 -25.68 -3.21 0.80
N CYS A 422 -24.93 -3.84 1.70
CA CYS A 422 -24.35 -5.15 1.42
C CYS A 422 -25.38 -6.28 1.30
N SER A 423 -26.63 -6.11 1.76
CA SER A 423 -27.63 -7.15 1.64
C SER A 423 -28.23 -7.30 0.22
N VAL A 424 -28.06 -6.31 -0.65
CA VAL A 424 -28.74 -6.25 -1.97
C VAL A 424 -28.31 -7.35 -2.94
N HIS A 425 -27.13 -7.95 -2.77
CA HIS A 425 -26.66 -9.02 -3.64
C HIS A 425 -27.10 -10.43 -3.17
N GLN A 426 -27.76 -10.55 -2.01
CA GLN A 426 -28.27 -11.84 -1.56
C GLN A 426 -29.28 -12.41 -2.56
N GLY A 427 -29.18 -13.71 -2.87
CA GLY A 427 -30.02 -14.37 -3.88
C GLY A 427 -29.58 -14.13 -5.32
N THR A 428 -28.43 -13.48 -5.56
CA THR A 428 -27.85 -13.29 -6.89
C THR A 428 -26.65 -14.20 -7.11
N THR A 429 -26.23 -14.33 -8.37
CA THR A 429 -25.02 -15.04 -8.76
C THR A 429 -23.94 -14.04 -9.13
N GLN A 430 -22.71 -14.22 -8.61
CA GLN A 430 -21.60 -13.29 -8.79
C GLN A 430 -20.30 -14.01 -9.11
N ASP A 431 -19.42 -13.34 -9.87
CA ASP A 431 -18.06 -13.82 -10.17
C ASP A 431 -17.09 -13.44 -9.04
N VAL A 432 -16.46 -14.46 -8.47
CA VAL A 432 -15.61 -14.38 -7.28
C VAL A 432 -14.20 -14.85 -7.62
N LEU A 433 -13.19 -14.01 -7.42
CA LEU A 433 -11.79 -14.43 -7.45
C LEU A 433 -11.46 -15.13 -6.13
N VAL A 434 -11.10 -16.40 -6.16
CA VAL A 434 -10.72 -17.16 -4.97
C VAL A 434 -9.34 -16.76 -4.50
N GLU A 435 -9.23 -16.32 -3.24
CA GLU A 435 -8.00 -15.75 -2.68
C GLU A 435 -7.25 -16.71 -1.75
N SER A 436 -7.97 -17.51 -0.97
CA SER A 436 -7.38 -18.45 0.01
C SER A 436 -8.39 -19.52 0.45
N VAL A 437 -7.90 -20.57 1.07
CA VAL A 437 -8.70 -21.40 1.97
C VAL A 437 -9.13 -20.55 3.16
N ASN A 438 -10.30 -20.78 3.72
CA ASN A 438 -10.80 -20.03 4.86
C ASN A 438 -10.04 -20.42 6.14
N ASP A 439 -9.58 -19.41 6.90
CA ASP A 439 -8.74 -19.63 8.10
C ASP A 439 -9.50 -20.30 9.25
N HIS A 440 -10.85 -20.23 9.28
CA HIS A 440 -11.68 -20.77 10.35
C HIS A 440 -12.35 -22.10 9.99
N ASP A 441 -12.60 -22.33 8.69
CA ASP A 441 -13.22 -23.56 8.18
C ASP A 441 -12.53 -24.01 6.88
N PRO A 442 -11.64 -25.01 6.94
CA PRO A 442 -10.89 -25.49 5.76
C PRO A 442 -11.77 -26.11 4.66
N SER A 443 -13.05 -26.40 4.92
CA SER A 443 -13.99 -26.87 3.89
C SER A 443 -14.50 -25.73 3.00
N LEU A 444 -14.20 -24.48 3.37
CA LEU A 444 -14.58 -23.28 2.64
C LEU A 444 -13.35 -22.61 2.02
N VAL A 445 -13.58 -21.92 0.92
CA VAL A 445 -12.65 -20.94 0.36
C VAL A 445 -13.18 -19.53 0.57
N THR A 446 -12.26 -18.59 0.63
CA THR A 446 -12.54 -17.14 0.70
C THR A 446 -12.18 -16.52 -0.63
N GLY A 447 -13.13 -15.83 -1.23
CA GLY A 447 -12.90 -15.09 -2.48
C GLY A 447 -13.45 -13.67 -2.40
N ARG A 448 -13.21 -12.91 -3.47
CA ARG A 448 -13.58 -11.51 -3.57
C ARG A 448 -14.32 -11.21 -4.86
N MET A 449 -15.46 -10.54 -4.73
CA MET A 449 -16.25 -10.06 -5.85
C MET A 449 -15.60 -8.82 -6.50
N SER A 450 -16.07 -8.45 -7.69
CA SER A 450 -15.65 -7.23 -8.39
C SER A 450 -15.86 -5.97 -7.52
N ASN A 451 -16.96 -5.89 -6.78
CA ASN A 451 -17.28 -4.80 -5.86
C ASN A 451 -16.49 -4.81 -4.54
N ASN A 452 -15.48 -5.66 -4.41
CA ASN A 452 -14.56 -5.79 -3.27
C ASN A 452 -15.13 -6.51 -2.03
N LEU A 453 -16.36 -7.00 -2.03
CA LEU A 453 -16.94 -7.76 -0.91
C LEU A 453 -16.43 -9.21 -0.91
N LEU A 454 -16.29 -9.77 0.29
CA LEU A 454 -15.85 -11.14 0.49
C LEU A 454 -16.99 -12.14 0.37
N VAL A 455 -16.65 -13.33 -0.13
CA VAL A 455 -17.57 -14.47 -0.18
C VAL A 455 -16.87 -15.70 0.37
N HIS A 456 -17.50 -16.43 1.28
CA HIS A 456 -17.08 -17.73 1.78
C HIS A 456 -18.01 -18.81 1.21
N PHE A 457 -17.45 -19.84 0.58
CA PHE A 457 -18.25 -20.88 -0.05
C PHE A 457 -17.46 -22.20 -0.11
N PRO A 458 -18.14 -23.37 -0.26
CA PRO A 458 -17.49 -24.67 -0.34
C PRO A 458 -16.46 -24.71 -1.48
N GLY A 459 -15.25 -25.20 -1.18
CA GLY A 459 -14.17 -25.31 -2.15
C GLY A 459 -12.88 -25.77 -1.53
N ASP A 460 -11.83 -25.87 -2.33
CA ASP A 460 -10.52 -26.34 -1.95
C ASP A 460 -9.39 -25.47 -2.53
N GLU A 461 -8.16 -25.76 -2.14
CA GLU A 461 -6.96 -25.02 -2.52
C GLU A 461 -6.75 -24.93 -4.04
N SER A 462 -7.22 -25.92 -4.82
CA SER A 462 -7.08 -25.93 -6.28
C SER A 462 -7.85 -24.79 -6.98
N MET A 463 -8.77 -24.16 -6.26
CA MET A 463 -9.56 -23.04 -6.77
C MET A 463 -8.86 -21.68 -6.60
N ILE A 464 -7.80 -21.59 -5.81
CA ILE A 464 -7.08 -20.33 -5.55
C ILE A 464 -6.57 -19.75 -6.87
N GLY A 465 -6.79 -18.44 -7.06
CA GLY A 465 -6.43 -17.71 -8.29
C GLY A 465 -7.42 -17.83 -9.44
N LYS A 466 -8.47 -18.63 -9.29
CA LYS A 466 -9.53 -18.77 -10.32
C LYS A 466 -10.70 -17.83 -10.02
N ILE A 467 -11.31 -17.32 -11.09
CA ILE A 467 -12.60 -16.63 -11.01
C ILE A 467 -13.69 -17.67 -11.21
N VAL A 468 -14.58 -17.80 -10.24
CA VAL A 468 -15.67 -18.76 -10.24
C VAL A 468 -17.00 -18.06 -9.98
N THR A 469 -18.07 -18.58 -10.57
CA THR A 469 -19.42 -18.04 -10.41
C THR A 469 -20.08 -18.67 -9.18
N VAL A 470 -20.50 -17.85 -8.20
CA VAL A 470 -21.03 -18.28 -6.91
C VAL A 470 -22.42 -17.69 -6.68
N TYR A 471 -23.38 -18.53 -6.25
CA TYR A 471 -24.69 -18.07 -5.78
C TYR A 471 -24.60 -17.61 -4.32
N LEU A 472 -24.99 -16.36 -4.04
CA LEU A 472 -24.91 -15.73 -2.72
C LEU A 472 -26.16 -16.06 -1.88
N LYS A 473 -26.06 -17.06 -1.03
CA LYS A 473 -27.19 -17.56 -0.21
C LYS A 473 -27.58 -16.60 0.91
N GLU A 474 -26.57 -16.06 1.60
CA GLU A 474 -26.81 -15.27 2.81
C GLU A 474 -25.80 -14.11 2.93
N ALA A 475 -26.30 -12.92 3.24
CA ALA A 475 -25.47 -11.76 3.59
C ALA A 475 -25.20 -11.72 5.10
N LYS A 476 -23.94 -11.56 5.50
CA LYS A 476 -23.47 -11.50 6.89
C LYS A 476 -22.90 -10.13 7.25
N GLY A 477 -23.53 -9.06 6.78
CA GLY A 477 -23.11 -7.68 7.00
C GLY A 477 -21.94 -7.25 6.10
N PHE A 478 -20.76 -7.81 6.25
CA PHE A 478 -19.55 -7.43 5.47
C PHE A 478 -19.06 -8.52 4.50
N TYR A 479 -19.70 -9.66 4.47
CA TYR A 479 -19.38 -10.77 3.58
C TYR A 479 -20.61 -11.61 3.26
N TYR A 480 -20.49 -12.53 2.32
CA TYR A 480 -21.55 -13.44 1.93
C TYR A 480 -21.14 -14.90 2.15
N MET A 481 -22.16 -15.74 2.38
CA MET A 481 -22.07 -17.19 2.26
C MET A 481 -22.61 -17.61 0.88
N GLY A 482 -21.86 -18.44 0.17
CA GLY A 482 -22.20 -18.99 -1.14
C GLY A 482 -22.57 -20.47 -1.12
#